data_0eb147ea053a8982e5ca8f6aee55e8e6
#
_entry.id   0eb147ea053a8982e5ca8f6aee55e8e6
#
_cell.length_a   1.000
_cell.length_b   1.000
_cell.length_c   1.000
_cell.angle_alpha   90.00
_cell.angle_beta   90.00
_cell.angle_gamma   90.00
#
_symmetry.space_group_name_H-M   'P 1'
#
loop_
_entity.id
_entity.type
_entity.pdbx_description
1 polymer ?
#
loop_
_entity_poly.entity_id
_entity_poly.type
_entity_poly.pdbx_seq_one_letter_code
_entity_poly.pdbx_strand_id
1 'polypeptide(L)'
;MKVYRHLWEKIVTFENFKLAYKNATKGKKYYKEVKLIERKGVNSYLRKLLEEVKSKQYKVSPYYIFTLFTGEKVREIYRLPIKDRIVQHALMNIIEPLFRETFIKDTYSSIKGRGIHPALKRVKRVVKSSRYTHYLKVDIRKCYPSIDKEILKFKLARKFRDNDLLWLLFTIIDSYDKGLPIGNYTSQYFNNFYFSDLDHYFKEHLRVKSYFRYCYDIVIFAESKEELHKLLKILQRKIAELNVNLKDNYQIYNIEVRSVDFLGYKTRRNYTLIRKYTKRRFIKKVSKMNFNNLSVKDINTLGSYWGIFVHANCRNLWYKYTDVKTFKDLNVSVHKRDFVRELLGVELTITNSNIFPKHGQEWLRFECSYIKNNDKDEPVIYDSVYVSTSAEKLVEAGKQFNPSMYPFKTTINVDDKGFYEFN
;
A
#
# COMPACT_ATOMS: atom_id res chain seq x y z
N MET A 1 -23.65 -7.14 14.14
CA MET A 1 -22.21 -6.79 14.13
C MET A 1 -21.52 -7.44 15.32
N LYS A 2 -20.36 -8.13 15.14
CA LYS A 2 -19.59 -8.75 16.22
C LYS A 2 -18.98 -7.68 17.13
N VAL A 3 -19.09 -7.85 18.44
CA VAL A 3 -18.60 -6.94 19.48
C VAL A 3 -17.34 -7.53 20.10
N TYR A 4 -16.34 -6.68 20.39
CA TYR A 4 -15.05 -7.08 20.95
C TYR A 4 -14.79 -6.37 22.28
N ARG A 5 -14.16 -7.10 23.21
CA ARG A 5 -13.81 -6.65 24.56
C ARG A 5 -12.38 -7.04 24.88
N HIS A 6 -11.81 -6.49 25.95
CA HIS A 6 -10.48 -6.87 26.47
C HIS A 6 -9.35 -6.82 25.42
N LEU A 7 -9.34 -5.75 24.64
CA LEU A 7 -8.31 -5.53 23.61
C LEU A 7 -7.18 -4.61 24.12
N TRP A 8 -7.50 -3.74 25.10
CA TRP A 8 -6.54 -2.79 25.65
C TRP A 8 -5.26 -3.46 26.13
N GLU A 9 -5.37 -4.49 26.94
CA GLU A 9 -4.25 -5.24 27.49
C GLU A 9 -3.31 -5.78 26.39
N LYS A 10 -3.86 -6.16 25.24
CA LYS A 10 -3.08 -6.61 24.08
C LYS A 10 -2.38 -5.47 23.36
N ILE A 11 -2.98 -4.27 23.37
CA ILE A 11 -2.42 -3.08 22.73
C ILE A 11 -1.23 -2.56 23.55
N VAL A 12 -1.40 -2.44 24.87
CA VAL A 12 -0.41 -1.84 25.78
C VAL A 12 0.62 -2.84 26.29
N THR A 13 1.14 -3.69 25.41
CA THR A 13 2.26 -4.58 25.69
C THR A 13 3.55 -4.01 25.09
N PHE A 14 4.67 -4.26 25.76
CA PHE A 14 5.96 -3.82 25.27
C PHE A 14 6.33 -4.46 23.93
N GLU A 15 5.98 -5.73 23.75
CA GLU A 15 6.22 -6.45 22.50
C GLU A 15 5.41 -5.87 21.33
N ASN A 16 4.16 -5.46 21.58
CA ASN A 16 3.36 -4.78 20.56
C ASN A 16 3.96 -3.41 20.20
N PHE A 17 4.49 -2.66 21.16
CA PHE A 17 5.16 -1.38 20.89
C PHE A 17 6.48 -1.57 20.13
N LYS A 18 7.24 -2.64 20.37
CA LYS A 18 8.40 -3.00 19.54
C LYS A 18 8.00 -3.29 18.09
N LEU A 19 6.96 -4.10 17.89
CA LEU A 19 6.43 -4.36 16.56
C LEU A 19 5.93 -3.09 15.89
N ALA A 20 5.23 -2.24 16.63
CA ALA A 20 4.74 -0.94 16.15
C ALA A 20 5.89 -0.01 15.72
N TYR A 21 6.97 0.06 16.49
CA TYR A 21 8.18 0.80 16.13
C TYR A 21 8.79 0.30 14.82
N LYS A 22 8.97 -1.04 14.69
CA LYS A 22 9.47 -1.66 13.45
C LYS A 22 8.62 -1.29 12.25
N ASN A 23 7.29 -1.32 12.40
CA ASN A 23 6.34 -0.99 11.33
C ASN A 23 6.34 0.51 11.00
N ALA A 24 6.32 1.38 12.01
CA ALA A 24 6.31 2.84 11.86
C ALA A 24 7.58 3.38 11.21
N THR A 25 8.74 2.75 11.46
CA THR A 25 10.06 3.18 10.97
C THR A 25 10.50 2.49 9.69
N LYS A 26 9.72 1.52 9.18
CA LYS A 26 10.04 0.82 7.94
C LYS A 26 10.25 1.79 6.77
N GLY A 27 11.45 1.76 6.16
CA GLY A 27 11.84 2.67 5.08
C GLY A 27 12.11 4.11 5.52
N LYS A 28 12.27 4.38 6.83
CA LYS A 28 12.48 5.71 7.41
C LYS A 28 13.68 5.82 8.36
N LYS A 29 14.60 4.86 8.35
CA LYS A 29 15.80 4.86 9.19
C LYS A 29 16.65 6.14 9.06
N TYR A 30 16.58 6.83 7.91
CA TYR A 30 17.29 8.09 7.66
C TYR A 30 16.60 9.33 8.26
N TYR A 31 15.39 9.22 8.80
CA TYR A 31 14.70 10.36 9.44
C TYR A 31 15.40 10.77 10.73
N LYS A 32 15.59 12.08 10.92
CA LYS A 32 16.24 12.64 12.13
C LYS A 32 15.60 12.14 13.43
N GLU A 33 14.26 12.07 13.46
CA GLU A 33 13.49 11.55 14.60
C GLU A 33 13.86 10.09 14.92
N VAL A 34 13.98 9.23 13.90
CA VAL A 34 14.33 7.81 14.09
C VAL A 34 15.75 7.68 14.62
N LYS A 35 16.71 8.40 14.00
CA LYS A 35 18.09 8.40 14.44
C LYS A 35 18.25 8.90 15.90
N LEU A 36 17.45 9.90 16.30
CA LEU A 36 17.45 10.40 17.67
C LEU A 36 16.93 9.34 18.67
N ILE A 37 15.87 8.63 18.31
CA ILE A 37 15.33 7.53 19.13
C ILE A 37 16.37 6.39 19.25
N GLU A 38 17.04 6.03 18.17
CA GLU A 38 18.08 5.01 18.15
C GLU A 38 19.26 5.38 19.05
N ARG A 39 19.73 6.64 19.01
CA ARG A 39 20.82 7.15 19.85
C ARG A 39 20.46 7.18 21.35
N LYS A 40 19.21 7.51 21.69
CA LYS A 40 18.73 7.59 23.08
C LYS A 40 18.33 6.22 23.67
N GLY A 41 18.35 5.17 22.86
CA GLY A 41 17.94 3.84 23.24
C GLY A 41 16.46 3.57 22.97
N VAL A 42 16.19 2.75 21.95
CA VAL A 42 14.84 2.42 21.47
C VAL A 42 13.97 1.85 22.60
N ASN A 43 14.50 0.92 23.38
CA ASN A 43 13.72 0.26 24.44
C ASN A 43 13.29 1.23 25.54
N SER A 44 14.18 2.13 25.98
CA SER A 44 13.86 3.16 26.98
C SER A 44 12.78 4.12 26.46
N TYR A 45 12.91 4.56 25.20
CA TYR A 45 11.92 5.41 24.55
C TYR A 45 10.54 4.74 24.47
N LEU A 46 10.50 3.47 24.06
CA LEU A 46 9.25 2.73 23.94
C LEU A 46 8.59 2.47 25.29
N ARG A 47 9.36 2.21 26.36
CA ARG A 47 8.79 2.08 27.71
C ARG A 47 8.14 3.36 28.19
N LYS A 48 8.81 4.53 27.99
CA LYS A 48 8.20 5.83 28.31
C LYS A 48 6.92 6.09 27.54
N LEU A 49 6.92 5.84 26.23
CA LEU A 49 5.72 6.03 25.40
C LEU A 49 4.59 5.06 25.79
N LEU A 50 4.93 3.83 26.14
CA LEU A 50 3.96 2.85 26.64
C LEU A 50 3.33 3.32 27.95
N GLU A 51 4.10 3.86 28.89
CA GLU A 51 3.58 4.40 30.15
C GLU A 51 2.69 5.63 29.92
N GLU A 52 3.07 6.55 28.99
CA GLU A 52 2.20 7.66 28.61
C GLU A 52 0.83 7.18 28.10
N VAL A 53 0.81 6.07 27.33
CA VAL A 53 -0.45 5.51 26.77
C VAL A 53 -1.22 4.78 27.88
N LYS A 54 -0.58 3.98 28.72
CA LYS A 54 -1.21 3.24 29.82
C LYS A 54 -1.85 4.18 30.86
N SER A 55 -1.13 5.23 31.25
CA SER A 55 -1.60 6.24 32.22
C SER A 55 -2.60 7.23 31.62
N LYS A 56 -2.97 7.08 30.34
CA LYS A 56 -3.88 8.00 29.61
C LYS A 56 -3.37 9.44 29.52
N GLN A 57 -2.07 9.65 29.70
CA GLN A 57 -1.44 10.96 29.51
C GLN A 57 -1.01 11.24 28.08
N TYR A 58 -1.13 10.24 27.19
CA TYR A 58 -0.80 10.40 25.79
C TYR A 58 -1.70 11.45 25.14
N LYS A 59 -1.06 12.40 24.45
CA LYS A 59 -1.67 13.40 23.58
C LYS A 59 -1.06 13.29 22.21
N VAL A 60 -1.90 13.42 21.17
CA VAL A 60 -1.42 13.44 19.78
C VAL A 60 -0.62 14.73 19.57
N SER A 61 0.54 14.59 18.96
CA SER A 61 1.41 15.72 18.64
C SER A 61 0.78 16.64 17.57
N PRO A 62 1.17 17.92 17.50
CA PRO A 62 0.77 18.79 16.42
C PRO A 62 1.12 18.21 15.04
N TYR A 63 0.23 18.44 14.08
CA TYR A 63 0.43 17.99 12.71
C TYR A 63 1.42 18.88 11.97
N TYR A 64 2.32 18.25 11.23
CA TYR A 64 3.12 18.93 10.23
C TYR A 64 2.36 18.90 8.89
N ILE A 65 1.96 20.08 8.39
CA ILE A 65 1.10 20.22 7.22
C ILE A 65 1.98 20.54 6.00
N PHE A 66 1.78 19.83 4.90
CA PHE A 66 2.40 20.16 3.63
C PHE A 66 1.47 19.83 2.45
N THR A 67 1.67 20.52 1.37
CA THR A 67 0.86 20.39 0.17
C THR A 67 1.51 19.42 -0.83
N LEU A 68 0.71 18.44 -1.29
CA LEU A 68 1.12 17.49 -2.32
C LEU A 68 0.33 17.74 -3.61
N PHE A 69 1.07 18.02 -4.69
CA PHE A 69 0.49 18.15 -6.02
C PHE A 69 0.44 16.79 -6.72
N THR A 70 -0.77 16.26 -6.93
CA THR A 70 -1.01 15.00 -7.66
C THR A 70 -1.77 15.28 -8.94
N GLY A 71 -1.04 15.60 -10.01
CA GLY A 71 -1.63 16.06 -11.27
C GLY A 71 -2.30 17.42 -11.10
N GLU A 72 -3.60 17.50 -11.39
CA GLU A 72 -4.41 18.73 -11.24
C GLU A 72 -4.98 18.90 -9.82
N LYS A 73 -4.74 17.95 -8.92
CA LYS A 73 -5.30 17.98 -7.56
C LYS A 73 -4.24 18.38 -6.55
N VAL A 74 -4.59 19.38 -5.78
CA VAL A 74 -3.84 19.83 -4.61
C VAL A 74 -4.40 19.10 -3.37
N ARG A 75 -3.52 18.53 -2.55
CA ARG A 75 -3.91 17.83 -1.31
C ARG A 75 -3.05 18.33 -0.17
N GLU A 76 -3.68 18.72 0.90
CA GLU A 76 -3.00 18.92 2.18
C GLU A 76 -2.79 17.58 2.87
N ILE A 77 -1.56 17.32 3.27
CA ILE A 77 -1.16 16.10 3.97
C ILE A 77 -0.79 16.48 5.40
N TYR A 78 -1.38 15.80 6.34
CA TYR A 78 -1.21 16.00 7.77
C TYR A 78 -0.31 14.91 8.33
N ARG A 79 0.98 15.22 8.42
CA ARG A 79 1.99 14.28 8.88
C ARG A 79 2.15 14.36 10.39
N LEU A 80 2.12 13.21 11.06
CA LEU A 80 2.48 13.07 12.47
C LEU A 80 3.95 12.67 12.65
N PRO A 81 4.58 13.06 13.79
CA PRO A 81 5.86 12.55 14.25
C PRO A 81 5.88 11.04 14.40
N ILE A 82 7.07 10.46 14.54
CA ILE A 82 7.25 9.01 14.72
C ILE A 82 6.59 8.50 16.00
N LYS A 83 6.57 9.30 17.08
CA LYS A 83 5.86 9.00 18.32
C LYS A 83 4.43 8.54 18.06
N ASP A 84 3.64 9.38 17.41
CA ASP A 84 2.22 9.12 17.15
C ASP A 84 2.01 7.98 16.15
N ARG A 85 2.91 7.85 15.20
CA ARG A 85 2.87 6.71 14.26
C ARG A 85 3.09 5.39 14.95
N ILE A 86 3.96 5.34 15.99
CA ILE A 86 4.15 4.13 16.80
C ILE A 86 2.84 3.79 17.53
N VAL A 87 2.20 4.76 18.17
CA VAL A 87 0.94 4.55 18.89
C VAL A 87 -0.17 4.07 17.93
N GLN A 88 -0.30 4.71 16.77
CA GLN A 88 -1.26 4.26 15.75
C GLN A 88 -0.95 2.85 15.23
N HIS A 89 0.31 2.48 15.06
CA HIS A 89 0.68 1.12 14.68
C HIS A 89 0.40 0.12 15.80
N ALA A 90 0.68 0.46 17.06
CA ALA A 90 0.37 -0.41 18.20
C ALA A 90 -1.14 -0.69 18.30
N LEU A 91 -1.96 0.34 18.15
CA LEU A 91 -3.40 0.23 18.05
C LEU A 91 -3.81 -0.67 16.88
N MET A 92 -3.34 -0.38 15.67
CA MET A 92 -3.76 -1.06 14.44
C MET A 92 -3.24 -2.50 14.33
N ASN A 93 -2.12 -2.85 14.94
CA ASN A 93 -1.66 -4.23 15.01
C ASN A 93 -2.74 -5.17 15.60
N ILE A 94 -3.55 -4.66 16.53
CA ILE A 94 -4.59 -5.44 17.23
C ILE A 94 -5.96 -5.29 16.56
N ILE A 95 -6.36 -4.07 16.17
CA ILE A 95 -7.74 -3.84 15.69
C ILE A 95 -7.90 -3.95 14.15
N GLU A 96 -6.81 -3.89 13.37
CA GLU A 96 -6.89 -4.01 11.92
C GLU A 96 -7.53 -5.33 11.46
N PRO A 97 -7.16 -6.51 11.99
CA PRO A 97 -7.82 -7.76 11.64
C PRO A 97 -9.34 -7.73 11.89
N LEU A 98 -9.77 -7.09 12.99
CA LEU A 98 -11.17 -6.99 13.39
C LEU A 98 -11.97 -6.06 12.47
N PHE A 99 -11.34 -5.00 11.95
CA PHE A 99 -11.93 -4.18 10.89
C PHE A 99 -12.06 -4.96 9.58
N ARG A 100 -11.04 -5.75 9.21
CA ARG A 100 -11.07 -6.54 7.96
C ARG A 100 -12.22 -7.55 7.93
N GLU A 101 -12.55 -8.15 9.06
CA GLU A 101 -13.71 -9.05 9.20
C GLU A 101 -15.04 -8.30 8.96
N THR A 102 -15.08 -6.99 9.23
CA THR A 102 -16.29 -6.17 9.06
C THR A 102 -16.52 -5.77 7.60
N PHE A 103 -15.48 -5.70 6.78
CA PHE A 103 -15.61 -5.20 5.41
C PHE A 103 -16.09 -6.27 4.46
N ILE A 104 -17.07 -5.94 3.62
CA ILE A 104 -17.51 -6.82 2.53
C ILE A 104 -16.35 -7.14 1.58
N LYS A 105 -16.46 -8.23 0.82
CA LYS A 105 -15.40 -8.65 -0.13
C LYS A 105 -15.08 -7.58 -1.19
N ASP A 106 -16.05 -6.77 -1.57
CA ASP A 106 -15.93 -5.76 -2.62
C ASP A 106 -15.69 -4.34 -2.08
N THR A 107 -15.24 -4.21 -0.83
CA THR A 107 -14.57 -3.01 -0.28
C THR A 107 -13.06 -3.12 -0.51
N TYR A 108 -12.51 -2.13 -1.20
CA TYR A 108 -11.11 -2.07 -1.58
C TYR A 108 -10.47 -0.77 -1.07
N SER A 109 -9.17 -0.64 -1.22
CA SER A 109 -8.33 0.45 -0.71
C SER A 109 -7.87 0.24 0.72
N SER A 110 -6.57 0.34 0.91
CA SER A 110 -5.91 0.29 2.23
C SER A 110 -6.22 -0.96 3.05
N ILE A 111 -6.61 -2.05 2.39
CA ILE A 111 -6.85 -3.35 2.99
C ILE A 111 -5.83 -4.32 2.38
N LYS A 112 -5.08 -5.03 3.23
CA LYS A 112 -4.09 -6.02 2.77
C LYS A 112 -4.74 -7.05 1.86
N GLY A 113 -4.17 -7.24 0.67
CA GLY A 113 -4.70 -8.16 -0.35
C GLY A 113 -5.88 -7.63 -1.17
N ARG A 114 -6.41 -6.41 -0.89
CA ARG A 114 -7.57 -5.82 -1.57
C ARG A 114 -7.24 -4.45 -2.19
N GLY A 115 -6.23 -4.41 -3.05
CA GLY A 115 -5.82 -3.18 -3.76
C GLY A 115 -6.52 -2.97 -5.11
N ILE A 116 -5.94 -2.09 -5.92
CA ILE A 116 -6.45 -1.73 -7.26
C ILE A 116 -6.59 -2.96 -8.17
N HIS A 117 -5.62 -3.85 -8.19
CA HIS A 117 -5.59 -4.96 -9.16
C HIS A 117 -6.62 -6.06 -8.85
N PRO A 118 -6.80 -6.53 -7.61
CA PRO A 118 -7.93 -7.40 -7.26
C PRO A 118 -9.29 -6.79 -7.57
N ALA A 119 -9.48 -5.50 -7.29
CA ALA A 119 -10.71 -4.78 -7.63
C ALA A 119 -10.93 -4.74 -9.15
N LEU A 120 -9.90 -4.37 -9.91
CA LEU A 120 -9.95 -4.34 -11.38
C LEU A 120 -10.29 -5.72 -11.97
N LYS A 121 -9.69 -6.80 -11.45
CA LYS A 121 -10.00 -8.17 -11.89
C LYS A 121 -11.48 -8.50 -11.71
N ARG A 122 -12.07 -8.10 -10.59
CA ARG A 122 -13.51 -8.29 -10.31
C ARG A 122 -14.38 -7.45 -11.25
N VAL A 123 -14.06 -6.16 -11.41
CA VAL A 123 -14.77 -5.24 -12.31
C VAL A 123 -14.72 -5.74 -13.76
N LYS A 124 -13.55 -6.17 -14.26
CA LYS A 124 -13.43 -6.77 -15.60
C LYS A 124 -14.36 -7.96 -15.81
N ARG A 125 -14.50 -8.83 -14.81
CA ARG A 125 -15.40 -9.98 -14.88
C ARG A 125 -16.87 -9.55 -15.01
N VAL A 126 -17.28 -8.53 -14.25
CA VAL A 126 -18.64 -7.98 -14.33
C VAL A 126 -18.89 -7.29 -15.66
N VAL A 127 -17.95 -6.49 -16.14
CA VAL A 127 -18.05 -5.80 -17.44
C VAL A 127 -18.12 -6.79 -18.61
N LYS A 128 -17.43 -7.94 -18.52
CA LYS A 128 -17.50 -8.99 -19.54
C LYS A 128 -18.83 -9.74 -19.56
N SER A 129 -19.55 -9.77 -18.45
CA SER A 129 -20.84 -10.46 -18.37
C SER A 129 -21.90 -9.75 -19.21
N SER A 130 -22.62 -10.49 -20.05
CA SER A 130 -23.75 -9.99 -20.82
C SER A 130 -24.93 -9.52 -19.98
N ARG A 131 -25.01 -10.01 -18.72
CA ARG A 131 -26.05 -9.64 -17.77
C ARG A 131 -26.11 -8.14 -17.49
N TYR A 132 -24.96 -7.46 -17.37
CA TYR A 132 -24.91 -6.04 -17.01
C TYR A 132 -24.72 -5.19 -18.27
N THR A 133 -25.63 -4.26 -18.47
CA THR A 133 -25.61 -3.35 -19.64
C THR A 133 -25.22 -1.92 -19.24
N HIS A 134 -25.49 -1.52 -17.98
CA HIS A 134 -25.27 -0.17 -17.49
C HIS A 134 -24.42 -0.15 -16.22
N TYR A 135 -23.78 0.98 -15.96
CA TYR A 135 -23.09 1.24 -14.72
C TYR A 135 -23.41 2.63 -14.18
N LEU A 136 -23.45 2.72 -12.84
CA LEU A 136 -23.46 3.96 -12.08
C LEU A 136 -22.07 4.14 -11.46
N LYS A 137 -21.47 5.30 -11.64
CA LYS A 137 -20.27 5.72 -10.91
C LYS A 137 -20.57 6.97 -10.12
N VAL A 138 -20.22 6.96 -8.84
CA VAL A 138 -20.36 8.10 -7.94
C VAL A 138 -19.08 8.28 -7.12
N ASP A 139 -18.86 9.50 -6.65
CA ASP A 139 -17.71 9.90 -5.84
C ASP A 139 -18.25 10.67 -4.62
N ILE A 140 -17.75 10.36 -3.42
CA ILE A 140 -18.13 11.06 -2.20
C ILE A 140 -17.36 12.39 -2.14
N ARG A 141 -18.11 13.48 -1.89
CA ARG A 141 -17.56 14.83 -1.85
C ARG A 141 -16.68 15.02 -0.62
N LYS A 142 -15.41 15.45 -0.81
CA LYS A 142 -14.44 15.73 0.27
C LYS A 142 -14.42 14.65 1.37
N CYS A 143 -14.45 13.37 1.01
CA CYS A 143 -14.75 12.22 1.89
C CYS A 143 -14.10 12.32 3.28
N TYR A 144 -12.77 12.43 3.37
CA TYR A 144 -12.06 12.47 4.67
C TYR A 144 -12.46 13.67 5.55
N PRO A 145 -12.47 14.92 5.05
CA PRO A 145 -12.92 16.07 5.84
C PRO A 145 -14.40 16.07 6.19
N SER A 146 -15.22 15.31 5.45
CA SER A 146 -16.68 15.29 5.65
C SER A 146 -17.14 14.19 6.61
N ILE A 147 -16.25 13.34 7.10
CA ILE A 147 -16.62 12.30 8.07
C ILE A 147 -17.08 12.97 9.37
N ASP A 148 -18.29 12.65 9.79
CA ASP A 148 -18.84 13.04 11.08
C ASP A 148 -18.17 12.22 12.18
N LYS A 149 -17.44 12.91 13.07
CA LYS A 149 -16.69 12.25 14.15
C LYS A 149 -17.60 11.59 15.17
N GLU A 150 -18.75 12.16 15.47
CA GLU A 150 -19.67 11.61 16.46
C GLU A 150 -20.33 10.34 15.94
N ILE A 151 -20.75 10.31 14.66
CA ILE A 151 -21.23 9.08 14.03
C ILE A 151 -20.11 8.01 14.03
N LEU A 152 -18.87 8.39 13.73
CA LEU A 152 -17.73 7.46 13.74
C LEU A 152 -17.49 6.90 15.14
N LYS A 153 -17.43 7.75 16.16
CA LYS A 153 -17.26 7.37 17.57
C LYS A 153 -18.37 6.44 18.03
N PHE A 154 -19.62 6.78 17.72
CA PHE A 154 -20.78 5.94 18.02
C PHE A 154 -20.64 4.55 17.40
N LYS A 155 -20.26 4.45 16.13
CA LYS A 155 -20.04 3.17 15.44
C LYS A 155 -18.91 2.37 16.08
N LEU A 156 -17.82 3.03 16.48
CA LEU A 156 -16.68 2.41 17.15
C LEU A 156 -17.08 1.88 18.54
N ALA A 157 -17.83 2.66 19.32
CA ALA A 157 -18.33 2.24 20.64
C ALA A 157 -19.32 1.05 20.55
N ARG A 158 -20.08 0.94 19.47
CA ARG A 158 -20.90 -0.26 19.22
C ARG A 158 -20.08 -1.50 18.88
N LYS A 159 -18.90 -1.34 18.27
CA LYS A 159 -18.02 -2.44 17.87
C LYS A 159 -17.08 -2.86 18.99
N PHE A 160 -16.53 -1.90 19.72
CA PHE A 160 -15.55 -2.13 20.78
C PHE A 160 -16.16 -1.72 22.12
N ARG A 161 -16.33 -2.67 23.03
CA ARG A 161 -16.77 -2.44 24.40
C ARG A 161 -15.58 -2.56 25.35
N ASP A 162 -14.68 -1.58 25.23
CA ASP A 162 -13.41 -1.49 25.94
C ASP A 162 -13.09 -0.01 26.11
N ASN A 163 -13.35 0.51 27.30
CA ASN A 163 -13.30 1.97 27.56
C ASN A 163 -11.93 2.57 27.35
N ASP A 164 -10.86 1.83 27.64
CA ASP A 164 -9.50 2.30 27.50
C ASP A 164 -9.10 2.34 26.02
N LEU A 165 -9.51 1.33 25.25
CA LEU A 165 -9.37 1.36 23.79
C LEU A 165 -10.16 2.52 23.18
N LEU A 166 -11.42 2.75 23.63
CA LEU A 166 -12.25 3.84 23.11
C LEU A 166 -11.63 5.20 23.44
N TRP A 167 -11.07 5.37 24.64
CA TRP A 167 -10.32 6.58 24.98
C TRP A 167 -9.20 6.86 23.95
N LEU A 168 -8.38 5.87 23.62
CA LEU A 168 -7.29 6.05 22.66
C LEU A 168 -7.81 6.35 21.24
N LEU A 169 -8.85 5.64 20.80
CA LEU A 169 -9.51 5.87 19.52
C LEU A 169 -10.03 7.30 19.40
N PHE A 170 -10.73 7.78 20.44
CA PHE A 170 -11.31 9.12 20.46
C PHE A 170 -10.24 10.20 20.57
N THR A 171 -9.19 10.00 21.36
CA THR A 171 -8.01 10.88 21.39
C THR A 171 -7.40 11.07 20.00
N ILE A 172 -7.30 9.99 19.22
CA ILE A 172 -6.76 10.07 17.84
C ILE A 172 -7.77 10.77 16.89
N ILE A 173 -9.07 10.50 17.00
CA ILE A 173 -10.09 11.10 16.16
C ILE A 173 -10.22 12.60 16.46
N ASP A 174 -10.19 13.00 17.73
CA ASP A 174 -10.35 14.38 18.16
C ASP A 174 -9.11 15.24 17.94
N SER A 175 -7.97 14.64 17.65
CA SER A 175 -6.72 15.37 17.36
C SER A 175 -6.78 16.23 16.09
N TYR A 176 -7.84 16.12 15.30
CA TYR A 176 -8.03 16.90 14.08
C TYR A 176 -9.46 17.46 14.02
N ASP A 177 -9.59 18.73 13.60
CA ASP A 177 -10.86 19.46 13.75
C ASP A 177 -11.94 19.02 12.74
N LYS A 178 -11.55 18.70 11.51
CA LYS A 178 -12.49 18.46 10.39
C LYS A 178 -12.44 17.02 9.89
N GLY A 179 -13.32 16.17 10.41
CA GLY A 179 -13.40 14.77 9.97
C GLY A 179 -12.12 13.97 10.27
N LEU A 180 -11.49 13.40 9.25
CA LEU A 180 -10.26 12.61 9.36
C LEU A 180 -9.11 13.25 8.56
N PRO A 181 -7.91 13.36 9.13
CA PRO A 181 -6.75 13.91 8.43
C PRO A 181 -6.22 12.93 7.37
N ILE A 182 -5.79 13.47 6.23
CA ILE A 182 -5.05 12.69 5.23
C ILE A 182 -3.59 12.58 5.68
N GLY A 183 -3.17 11.40 6.07
CA GLY A 183 -1.79 11.14 6.52
C GLY A 183 -1.70 10.23 7.75
N ASN A 184 -2.76 10.10 8.53
CA ASN A 184 -2.83 9.15 9.62
C ASN A 184 -3.09 7.74 9.11
N TYR A 185 -2.41 6.78 9.71
CA TYR A 185 -2.59 5.37 9.38
C TYR A 185 -4.01 4.87 9.70
N THR A 186 -4.57 5.30 10.83
CA THR A 186 -5.93 4.97 11.26
C THR A 186 -7.01 5.54 10.36
N SER A 187 -6.81 6.73 9.78
CA SER A 187 -7.83 7.41 8.96
C SER A 187 -8.36 6.56 7.81
N GLN A 188 -7.52 5.73 7.21
CA GLN A 188 -7.91 4.87 6.09
C GLN A 188 -8.87 3.75 6.52
N TYR A 189 -8.63 3.15 7.68
CA TYR A 189 -9.49 2.12 8.25
C TYR A 189 -10.77 2.70 8.80
N PHE A 190 -10.70 3.85 9.46
CA PHE A 190 -11.87 4.57 9.95
C PHE A 190 -12.79 4.99 8.81
N ASN A 191 -12.25 5.49 7.72
CA ASN A 191 -13.01 5.79 6.51
C ASN A 191 -13.72 4.54 5.95
N ASN A 192 -13.03 3.42 5.83
CA ASN A 192 -13.66 2.19 5.37
C ASN A 192 -14.75 1.69 6.34
N PHE A 193 -14.50 1.79 7.63
CA PHE A 193 -15.44 1.39 8.67
C PHE A 193 -16.68 2.31 8.73
N TYR A 194 -16.49 3.61 8.51
CA TYR A 194 -17.58 4.58 8.47
C TYR A 194 -18.65 4.20 7.44
N PHE A 195 -18.22 3.74 6.26
CA PHE A 195 -19.12 3.33 5.18
C PHE A 195 -19.46 1.82 5.17
N SER A 196 -19.02 1.05 6.15
CA SER A 196 -19.24 -0.41 6.14
C SER A 196 -20.72 -0.81 6.16
N ASP A 197 -21.55 -0.09 6.94
CA ASP A 197 -22.97 -0.39 7.03
C ASP A 197 -23.68 -0.10 5.70
N LEU A 198 -23.25 0.94 4.97
CA LEU A 198 -23.71 1.22 3.61
C LEU A 198 -23.34 0.06 2.67
N ASP A 199 -22.10 -0.44 2.74
CA ASP A 199 -21.64 -1.54 1.92
C ASP A 199 -22.48 -2.82 2.18
N HIS A 200 -22.72 -3.15 3.44
CA HIS A 200 -23.59 -4.28 3.84
C HIS A 200 -25.03 -4.08 3.39
N TYR A 201 -25.57 -2.86 3.55
CA TYR A 201 -26.92 -2.56 3.10
C TYR A 201 -27.11 -2.86 1.61
N PHE A 202 -26.17 -2.41 0.75
CA PHE A 202 -26.24 -2.68 -0.68
C PHE A 202 -26.04 -4.16 -1.00
N LYS A 203 -25.13 -4.85 -0.35
CA LYS A 203 -24.80 -6.26 -0.65
C LYS A 203 -25.81 -7.25 -0.08
N GLU A 204 -26.23 -7.06 1.16
CA GLU A 204 -26.99 -8.06 1.92
C GLU A 204 -28.49 -7.74 1.89
N HIS A 205 -28.84 -6.47 2.08
CA HIS A 205 -30.24 -6.05 2.14
C HIS A 205 -30.84 -5.86 0.72
N LEU A 206 -30.19 -5.05 -0.10
CA LEU A 206 -30.60 -4.83 -1.50
C LEU A 206 -30.14 -5.94 -2.46
N ARG A 207 -29.27 -6.85 -2.01
CA ARG A 207 -28.70 -7.96 -2.78
C ARG A 207 -28.04 -7.55 -4.09
N VAL A 208 -27.45 -6.34 -4.13
CA VAL A 208 -26.74 -5.81 -5.31
C VAL A 208 -25.38 -6.50 -5.44
N LYS A 209 -25.32 -7.57 -6.24
CA LYS A 209 -24.09 -8.38 -6.39
C LYS A 209 -22.90 -7.59 -6.97
N SER A 210 -23.16 -6.60 -7.80
CA SER A 210 -22.19 -5.82 -8.59
C SER A 210 -21.96 -4.41 -8.05
N TYR A 211 -21.93 -4.28 -6.72
CA TYR A 211 -21.53 -3.08 -5.98
C TYR A 211 -20.04 -3.18 -5.60
N PHE A 212 -19.25 -2.14 -5.89
CA PHE A 212 -17.82 -2.05 -5.59
C PHE A 212 -17.50 -0.69 -5.01
N ARG A 213 -16.74 -0.66 -3.90
CA ARG A 213 -16.22 0.59 -3.33
C ARG A 213 -14.70 0.56 -3.20
N TYR A 214 -14.07 1.62 -3.69
CA TYR A 214 -12.65 1.89 -3.50
C TYR A 214 -12.48 3.24 -2.79
N CYS A 215 -12.27 3.20 -1.47
CA CYS A 215 -12.24 4.38 -0.63
C CYS A 215 -13.58 5.17 -0.74
N TYR A 216 -13.60 6.24 -1.50
CA TYR A 216 -14.73 7.12 -1.75
C TYR A 216 -15.36 6.97 -3.15
N ASP A 217 -14.75 6.20 -4.03
CA ASP A 217 -15.28 5.89 -5.36
C ASP A 217 -16.17 4.64 -5.29
N ILE A 218 -17.43 4.75 -5.70
CA ILE A 218 -18.40 3.65 -5.76
C ILE A 218 -18.79 3.41 -7.21
N VAL A 219 -18.82 2.13 -7.61
CA VAL A 219 -19.33 1.70 -8.91
C VAL A 219 -20.34 0.58 -8.71
N ILE A 220 -21.51 0.71 -9.35
CA ILE A 220 -22.60 -0.26 -9.33
C ILE A 220 -22.96 -0.60 -10.78
N PHE A 221 -23.17 -1.89 -11.06
CA PHE A 221 -23.62 -2.34 -12.36
C PHE A 221 -25.03 -2.91 -12.25
N ALA A 222 -25.85 -2.69 -13.29
CA ALA A 222 -27.21 -3.18 -13.37
C ALA A 222 -27.59 -3.57 -14.79
N GLU A 223 -28.72 -4.21 -14.91
CA GLU A 223 -29.29 -4.66 -16.21
C GLU A 223 -29.94 -3.49 -16.96
N SER A 224 -30.43 -2.48 -16.23
CA SER A 224 -31.06 -1.30 -16.83
C SER A 224 -30.63 0.02 -16.21
N LYS A 225 -30.88 1.10 -16.92
CA LYS A 225 -30.64 2.48 -16.46
C LYS A 225 -31.62 2.87 -15.34
N GLU A 226 -32.85 2.40 -15.42
CA GLU A 226 -33.94 2.66 -14.45
C GLU A 226 -33.59 2.08 -13.08
N GLU A 227 -33.04 0.86 -13.05
CA GLU A 227 -32.54 0.21 -11.84
C GLU A 227 -31.44 1.05 -11.19
N LEU A 228 -30.50 1.57 -11.96
CA LEU A 228 -29.43 2.43 -11.43
C LEU A 228 -29.93 3.75 -10.88
N HIS A 229 -30.98 4.35 -11.49
CA HIS A 229 -31.61 5.56 -10.92
C HIS A 229 -32.28 5.28 -9.57
N LYS A 230 -32.95 4.13 -9.42
CA LYS A 230 -33.51 3.71 -8.13
C LYS A 230 -32.40 3.52 -7.08
N LEU A 231 -31.35 2.81 -7.43
CA LEU A 231 -30.19 2.58 -6.56
C LEU A 231 -29.46 3.89 -6.19
N LEU A 232 -29.38 4.85 -7.12
CA LEU A 232 -28.79 6.16 -6.86
C LEU A 232 -29.61 6.94 -5.81
N LYS A 233 -30.95 6.97 -5.92
CA LYS A 233 -31.82 7.63 -4.91
C LYS A 233 -31.64 7.01 -3.52
N ILE A 234 -31.55 5.69 -3.45
CA ILE A 234 -31.29 4.97 -2.19
C ILE A 234 -29.89 5.33 -1.66
N LEU A 235 -28.88 5.34 -2.51
CA LEU A 235 -27.52 5.69 -2.13
C LEU A 235 -27.43 7.12 -1.61
N GLN A 236 -28.08 8.08 -2.27
CA GLN A 236 -28.13 9.49 -1.82
C GLN A 236 -28.73 9.60 -0.42
N ARG A 237 -29.85 8.94 -0.16
CA ARG A 237 -30.49 8.91 1.16
C ARG A 237 -29.56 8.29 2.22
N LYS A 238 -28.96 7.13 1.93
CA LYS A 238 -28.09 6.43 2.88
C LYS A 238 -26.77 7.16 3.15
N ILE A 239 -26.27 7.89 2.21
CA ILE A 239 -25.09 8.75 2.37
C ILE A 239 -25.46 9.99 3.20
N ALA A 240 -26.64 10.56 3.02
CA ALA A 240 -27.11 11.69 3.83
C ALA A 240 -27.31 11.30 5.31
N GLU A 241 -27.77 10.08 5.61
CA GLU A 241 -27.84 9.53 6.98
C GLU A 241 -26.45 9.47 7.68
N LEU A 242 -25.38 9.52 6.90
CA LEU A 242 -23.99 9.58 7.39
C LEU A 242 -23.43 11.03 7.39
N ASN A 243 -24.25 12.06 7.26
CA ASN A 243 -23.84 13.47 7.17
C ASN A 243 -22.79 13.74 6.07
N VAL A 244 -22.82 12.98 4.97
CA VAL A 244 -21.91 13.12 3.83
C VAL A 244 -22.69 13.33 2.55
N ASN A 245 -22.09 13.95 1.56
CA ASN A 245 -22.73 14.21 0.27
C ASN A 245 -21.98 13.52 -0.88
N LEU A 246 -22.72 13.07 -1.89
CA LEU A 246 -22.15 12.69 -3.16
C LEU A 246 -21.75 13.95 -3.94
N LYS A 247 -20.85 13.78 -4.90
CA LYS A 247 -20.61 14.79 -5.93
C LYS A 247 -21.75 14.78 -6.95
N ASP A 248 -22.08 15.94 -7.45
CA ASP A 248 -23.18 16.12 -8.42
C ASP A 248 -22.88 15.52 -9.81
N ASN A 249 -21.62 15.24 -10.08
CA ASN A 249 -21.13 14.70 -11.36
C ASN A 249 -21.16 13.16 -11.44
N TYR A 250 -22.16 12.52 -10.85
CA TYR A 250 -22.35 11.08 -11.01
C TYR A 250 -22.56 10.70 -12.47
N GLN A 251 -22.28 9.46 -12.82
CA GLN A 251 -22.31 8.97 -14.18
C GLN A 251 -23.14 7.69 -14.28
N ILE A 252 -24.17 7.71 -15.10
CA ILE A 252 -24.90 6.51 -15.50
C ILE A 252 -24.76 6.37 -17.01
N TYR A 253 -24.14 5.28 -17.46
CA TYR A 253 -23.89 5.03 -18.87
C TYR A 253 -24.09 3.55 -19.22
N ASN A 254 -24.44 3.32 -20.47
CA ASN A 254 -24.33 1.99 -21.06
C ASN A 254 -22.83 1.64 -21.25
N ILE A 255 -22.46 0.40 -20.92
CA ILE A 255 -21.07 -0.10 -20.98
C ILE A 255 -20.56 -0.11 -22.42
N GLU A 256 -21.42 -0.37 -23.40
CA GLU A 256 -21.05 -0.37 -24.81
C GLU A 256 -20.77 1.04 -25.33
N VAL A 257 -21.50 2.04 -24.85
CA VAL A 257 -21.33 3.43 -25.26
C VAL A 257 -20.10 4.03 -24.59
N ARG A 258 -19.95 3.85 -23.28
CA ARG A 258 -18.87 4.47 -22.52
C ARG A 258 -18.14 3.47 -21.64
N SER A 259 -16.80 3.47 -21.73
CA SER A 259 -15.96 2.64 -20.89
C SER A 259 -16.11 3.00 -19.41
N VAL A 260 -16.07 2.00 -18.54
CA VAL A 260 -16.06 2.16 -17.09
C VAL A 260 -14.70 2.74 -16.66
N ASP A 261 -14.70 4.01 -16.26
CA ASP A 261 -13.49 4.70 -15.77
C ASP A 261 -13.39 4.54 -14.24
N PHE A 262 -12.68 3.49 -13.80
CA PHE A 262 -12.51 3.16 -12.39
C PHE A 262 -11.08 2.67 -12.11
N LEU A 263 -10.54 2.93 -10.92
CA LEU A 263 -9.21 2.46 -10.46
C LEU A 263 -8.02 2.90 -11.33
N GLY A 264 -8.17 3.95 -12.12
CA GLY A 264 -7.10 4.39 -13.03
C GLY A 264 -7.14 3.75 -14.42
N TYR A 265 -8.13 2.90 -14.67
CA TYR A 265 -8.33 2.19 -15.92
C TYR A 265 -9.67 2.53 -16.57
N LYS A 266 -9.73 2.39 -17.88
CA LYS A 266 -10.94 2.45 -18.71
C LYS A 266 -11.24 1.06 -19.24
N THR A 267 -12.24 0.40 -18.66
CA THR A 267 -12.59 -0.98 -18.96
C THR A 267 -13.81 -1.04 -19.89
N ARG A 268 -13.70 -1.79 -20.96
CA ARG A 268 -14.78 -2.23 -21.87
C ARG A 268 -14.87 -3.76 -21.84
N ARG A 269 -15.89 -4.33 -22.51
CA ARG A 269 -16.06 -5.79 -22.54
C ARG A 269 -14.82 -6.54 -23.01
N ASN A 270 -14.22 -6.06 -24.10
CA ASN A 270 -13.14 -6.77 -24.79
C ASN A 270 -11.74 -6.28 -24.44
N TYR A 271 -11.63 -5.09 -23.84
CA TYR A 271 -10.32 -4.52 -23.51
C TYR A 271 -10.35 -3.58 -22.31
N THR A 272 -9.17 -3.37 -21.75
CA THR A 272 -8.95 -2.39 -20.68
C THR A 272 -7.74 -1.53 -21.05
N LEU A 273 -7.89 -0.23 -20.96
CA LEU A 273 -6.83 0.74 -21.21
C LEU A 273 -6.51 1.52 -19.92
N ILE A 274 -5.29 2.05 -19.83
CA ILE A 274 -4.92 3.05 -18.82
C ILE A 274 -5.55 4.40 -19.16
N ARG A 275 -5.71 5.26 -18.14
CA ARG A 275 -6.19 6.63 -18.36
C ARG A 275 -5.22 7.42 -19.24
N LYS A 276 -5.76 8.35 -20.04
CA LYS A 276 -5.00 9.27 -20.94
C LYS A 276 -3.90 10.03 -20.20
N TYR A 277 -4.17 10.47 -18.96
CA TYR A 277 -3.18 11.13 -18.11
C TYR A 277 -1.98 10.21 -17.80
N THR A 278 -2.21 8.97 -17.39
CA THR A 278 -1.14 7.98 -17.11
C THR A 278 -0.32 7.69 -18.36
N LYS A 279 -1.00 7.53 -19.52
CA LYS A 279 -0.34 7.36 -20.83
C LYS A 279 0.59 8.54 -21.16
N ARG A 280 0.09 9.78 -21.03
CA ARG A 280 0.88 10.99 -21.33
C ARG A 280 2.11 11.11 -20.42
N ARG A 281 1.94 10.83 -19.12
CA ARG A 281 3.06 10.85 -18.16
C ARG A 281 4.10 9.79 -18.45
N PHE A 282 3.67 8.59 -18.83
CA PHE A 282 4.55 7.51 -19.26
C PHE A 282 5.39 7.99 -20.45
N ILE A 283 4.76 8.39 -21.55
CA ILE A 283 5.45 8.85 -22.75
C ILE A 283 6.44 9.97 -22.42
N LYS A 284 6.02 11.01 -21.70
CA LYS A 284 6.89 12.14 -21.31
C LYS A 284 8.10 11.75 -20.50
N LYS A 285 8.01 10.69 -19.68
CA LYS A 285 9.14 10.21 -18.88
C LYS A 285 10.08 9.33 -19.69
N VAL A 286 9.50 8.41 -20.44
CA VAL A 286 10.25 7.38 -21.17
C VAL A 286 10.98 7.97 -22.38
N SER A 287 10.40 8.95 -23.07
CA SER A 287 11.08 9.65 -24.18
C SER A 287 12.33 10.45 -23.76
N LYS A 288 12.58 10.59 -22.46
CA LYS A 288 13.79 11.26 -21.93
C LYS A 288 14.84 10.27 -21.43
N MET A 289 14.57 8.96 -21.52
CA MET A 289 15.48 7.91 -21.04
C MET A 289 16.44 7.52 -22.15
N ASN A 290 17.70 7.32 -21.77
CA ASN A 290 18.68 6.67 -22.65
C ASN A 290 18.65 5.15 -22.36
N PHE A 291 18.07 4.38 -23.27
CA PHE A 291 17.93 2.94 -23.10
C PHE A 291 19.26 2.17 -23.16
N ASN A 292 20.31 2.77 -23.73
CA ASN A 292 21.65 2.18 -23.70
C ASN A 292 22.36 2.36 -22.35
N ASN A 293 21.87 3.31 -21.50
CA ASN A 293 22.45 3.55 -20.18
C ASN A 293 21.35 4.00 -19.20
N LEU A 294 20.54 3.04 -18.74
CA LEU A 294 19.43 3.33 -17.80
C LEU A 294 19.95 3.50 -16.38
N SER A 295 19.62 4.60 -15.76
CA SER A 295 19.84 4.81 -14.33
C SER A 295 18.91 3.92 -13.48
N VAL A 296 19.29 3.64 -12.23
CA VAL A 296 18.43 2.93 -11.24
C VAL A 296 17.07 3.63 -11.09
N LYS A 297 17.03 4.96 -11.23
CA LYS A 297 15.80 5.74 -11.19
C LYS A 297 14.91 5.46 -12.41
N ASP A 298 15.50 5.31 -13.58
CA ASP A 298 14.76 5.00 -14.82
C ASP A 298 14.17 3.61 -14.75
N ILE A 299 14.97 2.64 -14.31
CA ILE A 299 14.55 1.27 -14.08
C ILE A 299 13.38 1.20 -13.11
N ASN A 300 13.47 1.84 -11.94
CA ASN A 300 12.36 1.91 -10.97
C ASN A 300 11.13 2.60 -11.57
N THR A 301 11.33 3.58 -12.43
CA THR A 301 10.23 4.26 -13.14
C THR A 301 9.56 3.31 -14.13
N LEU A 302 10.32 2.59 -14.94
CA LEU A 302 9.81 1.58 -15.86
C LEU A 302 9.06 0.48 -15.10
N GLY A 303 9.61 -0.05 -14.00
CA GLY A 303 8.96 -1.06 -13.15
C GLY A 303 7.62 -0.60 -12.60
N SER A 304 7.55 0.67 -12.17
CA SER A 304 6.29 1.26 -11.69
C SER A 304 5.22 1.34 -12.78
N TYR A 305 5.59 1.70 -14.02
CA TYR A 305 4.65 1.71 -15.14
C TYR A 305 4.29 0.31 -15.61
N TRP A 306 5.25 -0.62 -15.65
CA TRP A 306 5.00 -2.00 -16.00
C TRP A 306 3.95 -2.63 -15.07
N GLY A 307 4.08 -2.43 -13.76
CA GLY A 307 3.08 -2.88 -12.77
C GLY A 307 1.65 -2.37 -13.02
N ILE A 308 1.49 -1.25 -13.72
CA ILE A 308 0.19 -0.75 -14.17
C ILE A 308 -0.21 -1.38 -15.52
N PHE A 309 0.72 -1.47 -16.46
CA PHE A 309 0.48 -1.84 -17.86
C PHE A 309 0.12 -3.32 -18.03
N VAL A 310 0.69 -4.22 -17.21
CA VAL A 310 0.38 -5.66 -17.24
C VAL A 310 -1.09 -5.97 -16.96
N HIS A 311 -1.80 -5.04 -16.34
CA HIS A 311 -3.23 -5.17 -16.07
C HIS A 311 -4.15 -4.55 -17.15
N ALA A 312 -3.56 -4.04 -18.25
CA ALA A 312 -4.27 -3.37 -19.34
C ALA A 312 -3.76 -3.83 -20.72
N ASN A 313 -4.52 -3.55 -21.77
CA ASN A 313 -4.11 -3.83 -23.14
C ASN A 313 -3.13 -2.74 -23.62
N CYS A 314 -1.94 -2.69 -23.03
CA CYS A 314 -0.95 -1.65 -23.25
C CYS A 314 0.38 -2.14 -23.82
N ARG A 315 0.47 -3.41 -24.30
CA ARG A 315 1.71 -3.98 -24.86
C ARG A 315 2.27 -3.14 -26.01
N ASN A 316 1.44 -2.82 -27.01
CA ASN A 316 1.87 -2.00 -28.15
C ASN A 316 2.35 -0.60 -27.74
N LEU A 317 1.72 -0.01 -26.71
CA LEU A 317 2.16 1.26 -26.16
C LEU A 317 3.53 1.11 -25.47
N TRP A 318 3.76 0.03 -24.75
CA TRP A 318 5.03 -0.27 -24.09
C TRP A 318 6.13 -0.42 -25.14
N TYR A 319 5.98 -1.35 -26.10
CA TYR A 319 6.97 -1.62 -27.12
C TYR A 319 7.33 -0.38 -27.96
N LYS A 320 6.32 0.43 -28.31
CA LYS A 320 6.55 1.64 -29.12
C LYS A 320 7.52 2.63 -28.49
N TYR A 321 7.61 2.67 -27.15
CA TYR A 321 8.37 3.70 -26.45
C TYR A 321 9.55 3.17 -25.62
N THR A 322 9.68 1.86 -25.45
CA THR A 322 10.74 1.31 -24.58
C THR A 322 11.70 0.38 -25.33
N ASP A 323 11.38 -0.08 -26.52
CA ASP A 323 12.07 -1.16 -27.25
C ASP A 323 12.33 -2.44 -26.44
N VAL A 324 11.70 -2.55 -25.27
CA VAL A 324 11.89 -3.63 -24.29
C VAL A 324 10.75 -4.62 -24.44
N LYS A 325 11.04 -5.83 -24.93
CA LYS A 325 10.00 -6.85 -25.16
C LYS A 325 9.43 -7.43 -23.89
N THR A 326 10.27 -7.65 -22.87
CA THR A 326 9.84 -8.06 -21.52
C THR A 326 10.60 -7.26 -20.47
N PHE A 327 10.12 -7.25 -19.23
CA PHE A 327 10.86 -6.61 -18.14
C PHE A 327 12.16 -7.37 -17.80
N LYS A 328 12.25 -8.64 -18.23
CA LYS A 328 13.46 -9.46 -18.18
C LYS A 328 14.55 -8.94 -19.13
N ASP A 329 14.15 -8.38 -20.29
CA ASP A 329 15.10 -7.85 -21.30
C ASP A 329 15.81 -6.57 -20.83
N LEU A 330 15.35 -5.94 -19.75
CA LEU A 330 16.05 -4.82 -19.12
C LEU A 330 17.26 -5.26 -18.29
N ASN A 331 17.57 -6.56 -18.22
CA ASN A 331 18.51 -7.12 -17.26
C ASN A 331 18.28 -6.62 -15.83
N VAL A 332 17.03 -6.32 -15.56
CA VAL A 332 16.58 -5.83 -14.28
C VAL A 332 15.83 -6.97 -13.64
N SER A 333 16.53 -7.72 -12.84
CA SER A 333 15.85 -8.45 -11.77
C SER A 333 14.97 -7.43 -11.05
N VAL A 334 13.67 -7.68 -11.03
CA VAL A 334 12.77 -6.92 -10.14
C VAL A 334 13.42 -7.02 -8.78
N HIS A 335 13.98 -5.89 -8.30
CA HIS A 335 14.57 -5.86 -6.98
C HIS A 335 13.49 -6.20 -5.95
N LYS A 336 13.23 -7.51 -5.72
CA LYS A 336 13.17 -7.90 -4.33
C LYS A 336 14.50 -7.43 -3.79
N ARG A 337 14.48 -6.51 -2.84
CA ARG A 337 15.60 -6.26 -1.97
C ARG A 337 15.71 -7.54 -1.13
N ASP A 338 16.26 -8.59 -1.73
CA ASP A 338 16.72 -9.76 -1.01
C ASP A 338 17.88 -9.22 -0.21
N PHE A 339 17.59 -8.92 1.04
CA PHE A 339 18.63 -8.53 1.98
C PHE A 339 19.56 -9.73 2.07
N VAL A 340 20.85 -9.48 2.23
CA VAL A 340 21.87 -10.51 2.48
C VAL A 340 21.39 -11.55 3.52
N ARG A 341 20.59 -11.14 4.50
CA ARG A 341 19.95 -12.02 5.48
C ARG A 341 19.01 -13.08 4.90
N GLU A 342 18.38 -12.83 3.77
CA GLU A 342 17.46 -13.79 3.13
C GLU A 342 18.23 -14.84 2.31
N LEU A 343 19.52 -14.61 2.09
CA LEU A 343 20.43 -15.47 1.34
C LEU A 343 21.40 -16.26 2.25
N LEU A 344 21.26 -16.15 3.57
CA LEU A 344 22.12 -16.91 4.50
C LEU A 344 21.93 -18.42 4.30
N GLY A 345 23.05 -19.12 4.13
CA GLY A 345 23.06 -20.56 3.92
C GLY A 345 22.57 -21.01 2.54
N VAL A 346 22.22 -20.10 1.64
CA VAL A 346 21.79 -20.42 0.27
C VAL A 346 23.03 -20.49 -0.63
N GLU A 347 23.17 -21.56 -1.41
CA GLU A 347 24.22 -21.65 -2.43
C GLU A 347 23.93 -20.63 -3.54
N LEU A 348 24.88 -19.74 -3.77
CA LEU A 348 24.84 -18.70 -4.80
C LEU A 348 25.85 -19.00 -5.89
N THR A 349 25.45 -18.80 -7.15
CA THR A 349 26.42 -18.71 -8.25
C THR A 349 26.58 -17.23 -8.58
N ILE A 350 27.74 -16.65 -8.23
CA ILE A 350 28.05 -15.25 -8.53
C ILE A 350 28.64 -15.17 -9.93
N THR A 351 28.03 -14.34 -10.78
CA THR A 351 28.42 -14.17 -12.19
C THR A 351 29.11 -12.83 -12.44
N ASN A 352 28.95 -11.86 -11.56
CA ASN A 352 29.60 -10.56 -11.67
C ASN A 352 29.55 -9.80 -10.34
N SER A 353 30.51 -8.89 -10.09
CA SER A 353 30.43 -7.96 -8.98
C SER A 353 31.08 -6.61 -9.26
N ASN A 354 30.66 -5.57 -8.55
CA ASN A 354 31.34 -4.29 -8.52
C ASN A 354 31.22 -3.59 -7.18
N ILE A 355 32.21 -2.78 -6.84
CA ILE A 355 32.18 -1.91 -5.66
C ILE A 355 31.90 -0.48 -6.12
N PHE A 356 31.05 0.22 -5.37
CA PHE A 356 30.68 1.60 -5.65
C PHE A 356 30.43 2.39 -4.35
N PRO A 357 30.77 3.69 -4.32
CA PRO A 357 30.51 4.54 -3.17
C PRO A 357 29.03 4.91 -3.10
N LYS A 358 28.49 4.84 -1.87
CA LYS A 358 27.12 5.28 -1.58
C LYS A 358 27.01 5.77 -0.14
N HIS A 359 26.52 7.01 0.03
CA HIS A 359 26.33 7.64 1.36
C HIS A 359 27.58 7.66 2.25
N GLY A 360 28.76 7.85 1.65
CA GLY A 360 30.05 7.91 2.38
C GLY A 360 30.60 6.55 2.81
N GLN A 361 30.05 5.45 2.30
CA GLN A 361 30.49 4.09 2.53
C GLN A 361 30.67 3.36 1.20
N GLU A 362 31.53 2.36 1.16
CA GLU A 362 31.64 1.44 0.04
C GLU A 362 30.54 0.39 0.11
N TRP A 363 30.02 0.03 -1.07
CA TRP A 363 29.00 -0.99 -1.24
C TRP A 363 29.46 -1.99 -2.27
N LEU A 364 29.33 -3.28 -1.96
CA LEU A 364 29.45 -4.36 -2.92
C LEU A 364 28.09 -4.60 -3.57
N ARG A 365 28.07 -4.67 -4.90
CA ARG A 365 26.96 -5.25 -5.68
C ARG A 365 27.49 -6.49 -6.38
N PHE A 366 26.77 -7.59 -6.28
CA PHE A 366 27.04 -8.79 -7.07
C PHE A 366 25.77 -9.28 -7.74
N GLU A 367 25.93 -9.87 -8.91
CA GLU A 367 24.92 -10.59 -9.65
C GLU A 367 25.05 -12.07 -9.35
N CYS A 368 23.95 -12.72 -9.00
CA CYS A 368 23.96 -14.14 -8.66
C CYS A 368 22.69 -14.85 -9.13
N SER A 369 22.79 -16.16 -9.26
CA SER A 369 21.65 -17.07 -9.38
C SER A 369 21.62 -18.01 -8.18
N TYR A 370 20.43 -18.43 -7.77
CA TYR A 370 20.23 -19.38 -6.67
C TYR A 370 18.86 -20.08 -6.77
N ILE A 371 18.73 -21.18 -6.05
CA ILE A 371 17.47 -21.92 -5.93
C ILE A 371 16.93 -21.76 -4.49
N LYS A 372 15.68 -21.38 -4.36
CA LYS A 372 14.99 -21.28 -3.07
C LYS A 372 13.56 -21.75 -3.22
N ASN A 373 13.05 -22.49 -2.23
CA ASN A 373 11.65 -22.91 -2.24
C ASN A 373 10.71 -21.72 -2.07
N ASN A 374 9.58 -21.76 -2.76
CA ASN A 374 8.49 -20.79 -2.61
C ASN A 374 7.64 -21.09 -1.37
N ASP A 375 6.59 -20.29 -1.12
CA ASP A 375 5.65 -20.49 0.00
C ASP A 375 4.85 -21.81 -0.09
N LYS A 376 5.02 -22.61 -1.16
CA LYS A 376 4.41 -23.92 -1.38
C LYS A 376 5.43 -25.06 -1.36
N ASP A 377 6.64 -24.78 -0.91
CA ASP A 377 7.77 -25.70 -0.84
C ASP A 377 8.26 -26.24 -2.21
N GLU A 378 7.92 -25.50 -3.31
CA GLU A 378 8.37 -25.82 -4.66
C GLU A 378 9.69 -25.08 -4.96
N PRO A 379 10.69 -25.71 -5.58
CA PRO A 379 11.95 -25.04 -5.92
C PRO A 379 11.75 -24.01 -7.04
N VAL A 380 12.16 -22.77 -6.80
CA VAL A 380 12.16 -21.67 -7.76
C VAL A 380 13.58 -21.25 -8.05
N ILE A 381 13.94 -21.20 -9.32
CA ILE A 381 15.24 -20.71 -9.77
C ILE A 381 15.15 -19.18 -9.84
N TYR A 382 16.04 -18.53 -9.10
CA TYR A 382 16.27 -17.09 -9.18
C TYR A 382 17.56 -16.88 -10.00
N ASP A 383 17.42 -16.28 -11.17
CA ASP A 383 18.52 -16.04 -12.09
C ASP A 383 18.75 -14.54 -12.28
N SER A 384 20.01 -14.15 -12.44
CA SER A 384 20.43 -12.75 -12.62
C SER A 384 19.91 -11.81 -11.54
N VAL A 385 20.00 -12.23 -10.27
CA VAL A 385 19.60 -11.42 -9.10
C VAL A 385 20.76 -10.51 -8.70
N TYR A 386 20.48 -9.21 -8.56
CA TYR A 386 21.45 -8.25 -8.05
C TYR A 386 21.27 -8.02 -6.56
N VAL A 387 22.28 -8.32 -5.79
CA VAL A 387 22.35 -8.08 -4.35
C VAL A 387 23.32 -6.94 -4.08
N SER A 388 22.95 -6.03 -3.19
CA SER A 388 23.85 -4.94 -2.78
C SER A 388 23.94 -4.88 -1.25
N THR A 389 25.16 -4.82 -0.74
CA THR A 389 25.45 -4.78 0.69
C THR A 389 26.55 -3.76 1.01
N SER A 390 26.50 -3.21 2.22
CA SER A 390 27.59 -2.44 2.84
C SER A 390 28.21 -3.21 4.01
N ALA A 391 27.96 -4.50 4.15
CA ALA A 391 28.59 -5.33 5.15
C ALA A 391 30.11 -5.39 4.90
N GLU A 392 30.88 -4.94 5.87
CA GLU A 392 32.31 -4.67 5.73
C GLU A 392 33.11 -5.86 5.17
N LYS A 393 32.97 -7.05 5.77
CA LYS A 393 33.66 -8.25 5.28
C LYS A 393 33.27 -8.67 3.87
N LEU A 394 32.00 -8.53 3.49
CA LEU A 394 31.57 -8.84 2.12
C LEU A 394 32.11 -7.81 1.12
N VAL A 395 32.21 -6.53 1.51
CA VAL A 395 32.80 -5.48 0.69
C VAL A 395 34.30 -5.73 0.50
N GLU A 396 35.03 -6.07 1.54
CA GLU A 396 36.46 -6.40 1.48
C GLU A 396 36.73 -7.65 0.62
N ALA A 397 35.94 -8.72 0.77
CA ALA A 397 36.03 -9.89 -0.10
C ALA A 397 35.75 -9.52 -1.56
N GLY A 398 34.75 -8.67 -1.81
CA GLY A 398 34.41 -8.21 -3.18
C GLY A 398 35.52 -7.41 -3.85
N LYS A 399 36.40 -6.75 -3.10
CA LYS A 399 37.59 -6.07 -3.65
C LYS A 399 38.61 -7.03 -4.25
N GLN A 400 38.59 -8.30 -3.82
CA GLN A 400 39.51 -9.34 -4.30
C GLN A 400 38.98 -10.07 -5.53
N PHE A 401 37.70 -9.87 -5.89
CA PHE A 401 37.11 -10.50 -7.05
C PHE A 401 37.64 -9.88 -8.35
N ASN A 402 38.02 -10.72 -9.28
CA ASN A 402 38.46 -10.30 -10.60
C ASN A 402 37.66 -11.04 -11.71
N PRO A 403 37.62 -10.53 -12.95
CA PRO A 403 36.81 -11.10 -14.02
C PRO A 403 37.07 -12.57 -14.33
N SER A 404 38.27 -13.07 -14.05
CA SER A 404 38.65 -14.48 -14.32
C SER A 404 38.08 -15.46 -13.30
N MET A 405 37.55 -14.98 -12.16
CA MET A 405 36.94 -15.81 -11.11
C MET A 405 35.50 -16.19 -11.42
N TYR A 406 34.80 -15.46 -12.29
CA TYR A 406 33.41 -15.70 -12.60
C TYR A 406 33.18 -16.77 -13.68
N PRO A 407 32.08 -17.53 -13.59
CA PRO A 407 31.19 -17.65 -12.42
C PRO A 407 31.81 -18.52 -11.31
N PHE A 408 31.50 -18.21 -10.05
CA PHE A 408 31.90 -19.07 -8.91
C PHE A 408 30.72 -19.29 -7.95
N LYS A 409 30.80 -20.43 -7.23
CA LYS A 409 29.79 -20.77 -6.23
C LYS A 409 30.27 -20.41 -4.84
N THR A 410 29.37 -19.94 -4.02
CA THR A 410 29.61 -19.55 -2.63
C THR A 410 28.33 -19.57 -1.81
N THR A 411 28.44 -19.49 -0.49
CA THR A 411 27.33 -19.20 0.42
C THR A 411 27.66 -17.97 1.25
N ILE A 412 26.64 -17.28 1.74
CA ILE A 412 26.82 -16.20 2.70
C ILE A 412 26.44 -16.73 4.07
N ASN A 413 27.37 -16.68 5.00
CA ASN A 413 27.13 -17.10 6.39
C ASN A 413 27.41 -15.96 7.37
N VAL A 414 27.13 -16.19 8.64
CA VAL A 414 27.48 -15.28 9.73
C VAL A 414 28.58 -15.93 10.55
N ASP A 415 29.69 -15.22 10.73
CA ASP A 415 30.80 -15.70 11.55
C ASP A 415 30.46 -15.66 13.06
N ASP A 416 31.35 -16.21 13.88
CA ASP A 416 31.18 -16.27 15.35
C ASP A 416 31.02 -14.90 16.02
N LYS A 417 31.43 -13.83 15.33
CA LYS A 417 31.30 -12.43 15.80
C LYS A 417 30.05 -11.73 15.25
N GLY A 418 29.24 -12.42 14.46
CA GLY A 418 28.01 -11.89 13.89
C GLY A 418 28.18 -11.08 12.60
N PHE A 419 29.33 -11.19 11.90
CA PHE A 419 29.57 -10.53 10.62
C PHE A 419 29.28 -11.47 9.44
N TYR A 420 28.76 -10.90 8.32
CA TYR A 420 28.51 -11.64 7.09
C TYR A 420 29.81 -11.90 6.34
N GLU A 421 30.00 -13.12 5.86
CA GLU A 421 31.16 -13.52 5.04
C GLU A 421 30.75 -14.48 3.93
N PHE A 422 31.55 -14.54 2.84
CA PHE A 422 31.43 -15.56 1.80
C PHE A 422 32.23 -16.81 2.21
N ASN A 423 31.66 -18.00 1.96
CA ASN A 423 32.31 -19.30 2.15
C ASN A 423 32.57 -19.96 0.81
#